data_e95c0e451b2c39542c52d491aee4b962
#
_entry.id   e95c0e451b2c39542c52d491aee4b962
#
_cell.length_a   1.000
_cell.length_b   1.000
_cell.length_c   1.000
_cell.angle_alpha   90.00
_cell.angle_beta   90.00
_cell.angle_gamma   90.00
#
_symmetry.space_group_name_H-M   'P 1'
#
loop_
_entity.id
_entity.type
_entity.pdbx_description
1 polymer ?
#
loop_
_entity_poly.entity_id
_entity_poly.type
_entity_poly.pdbx_seq_one_letter_code
_entity_poly.pdbx_strand_id
1 'polypeptide(L)'
;LQHHINRLEEDHQRAKQLETALQTHPLVAAVLKVYTNIVIFELLPQVTVAWFLNQLAQHGVKGIQFGPNQIRFVTHLDFTDDMLQHTLTALTHITR
;
A
#
# COMPACT_ATOMS: atom_id res chain seq x y z
N LEU A 1 12.58 -4.59 -25.73
CA LEU A 1 13.04 -5.52 -24.72
C LEU A 1 13.41 -4.80 -23.43
N GLN A 2 14.24 -3.79 -23.56
CA GLN A 2 14.68 -3.04 -22.39
C GLN A 2 13.53 -2.31 -21.73
N HIS A 3 12.52 -1.93 -22.51
CA HIS A 3 11.36 -1.25 -21.96
C HIS A 3 10.58 -2.13 -21.00
N HIS A 4 10.48 -3.42 -21.28
CA HIS A 4 9.83 -4.35 -20.39
C HIS A 4 10.57 -4.45 -19.06
N ILE A 5 11.88 -4.54 -19.13
CA ILE A 5 12.70 -4.63 -17.93
C ILE A 5 12.55 -3.39 -17.09
N ASN A 6 12.59 -2.23 -17.71
CA ASN A 6 12.44 -0.95 -17.00
C ASN A 6 11.08 -0.85 -16.32
N ARG A 7 10.03 -1.31 -16.98
CA ARG A 7 8.69 -1.22 -16.42
C ARG A 7 8.56 -2.11 -15.19
N LEU A 8 9.12 -3.31 -15.22
CA LEU A 8 9.10 -4.21 -14.07
C LEU A 8 9.86 -3.59 -12.89
N GLU A 9 10.99 -2.95 -13.16
CA GLU A 9 11.75 -2.29 -12.11
C GLU A 9 10.96 -1.15 -11.49
N GLU A 10 10.25 -0.37 -12.29
CA GLU A 10 9.43 0.72 -11.77
C GLU A 10 8.33 0.20 -10.87
N ASP A 11 7.64 -0.85 -11.29
CA ASP A 11 6.58 -1.44 -10.46
C ASP A 11 7.16 -1.98 -9.16
N HIS A 12 8.32 -2.62 -9.23
CA HIS A 12 8.97 -3.16 -8.05
C HIS A 12 9.39 -2.05 -7.09
N GLN A 13 9.90 -0.95 -7.62
CA GLN A 13 10.32 0.18 -6.80
C GLN A 13 9.13 0.84 -6.10
N ARG A 14 8.01 0.96 -6.82
CA ARG A 14 6.80 1.52 -6.20
C ARG A 14 6.32 0.64 -5.05
N ALA A 15 6.31 -0.67 -5.25
CA ALA A 15 5.92 -1.60 -4.20
C ALA A 15 6.86 -1.50 -3.01
N LYS A 16 8.15 -1.33 -3.25
CA LYS A 16 9.13 -1.20 -2.18
C LYS A 16 8.96 0.10 -1.40
N GLN A 17 8.63 1.19 -2.07
CA GLN A 17 8.38 2.44 -1.38
C GLN A 17 7.15 2.35 -0.50
N LEU A 18 6.09 1.68 -0.98
CA LEU A 18 4.93 1.41 -0.15
C LEU A 18 5.28 0.53 1.04
N GLU A 19 6.09 -0.49 0.81
CA GLU A 19 6.53 -1.37 1.89
C GLU A 19 7.22 -0.56 2.99
N THR A 20 8.15 0.30 2.61
CA THR A 20 8.88 1.11 3.59
C THR A 20 7.94 2.04 4.36
N ALA A 21 7.02 2.69 3.66
CA ALA A 21 6.06 3.58 4.30
C ALA A 21 5.17 2.83 5.28
N LEU A 22 4.73 1.64 4.91
CA LEU A 22 3.87 0.83 5.76
C LEU A 22 4.63 0.27 6.95
N GLN A 23 5.90 -0.12 6.76
CA GLN A 23 6.72 -0.63 7.86
C GLN A 23 6.92 0.41 8.95
N THR A 24 6.94 1.67 8.59
CA THR A 24 7.13 2.76 9.55
C THR A 24 5.82 3.38 10.01
N HIS A 25 4.70 2.92 9.50
CA HIS A 25 3.41 3.50 9.85
C HIS A 25 2.97 3.03 11.25
N PRO A 26 2.52 3.97 12.10
CA PRO A 26 2.21 3.62 13.50
C PRO A 26 1.03 2.67 13.66
N LEU A 27 0.16 2.55 12.68
CA LEU A 27 -1.02 1.68 12.78
C LEU A 27 -0.82 0.33 12.11
N VAL A 28 0.32 0.10 11.47
CA VAL A 28 0.63 -1.14 10.77
C VAL A 28 1.51 -2.01 11.66
N ALA A 29 1.06 -3.26 11.89
CA ALA A 29 1.81 -4.20 12.70
C ALA A 29 2.97 -4.81 11.93
N ALA A 30 2.74 -5.16 10.67
CA ALA A 30 3.76 -5.80 9.86
C ALA A 30 3.40 -5.71 8.39
N VAL A 31 4.41 -5.76 7.53
CA VAL A 31 4.21 -5.95 6.10
C VAL A 31 4.49 -7.42 5.83
N LEU A 32 3.49 -8.14 5.35
CA LEU A 32 3.55 -9.59 5.25
C LEU A 32 4.19 -10.06 3.95
N LYS A 33 3.80 -9.45 2.84
CA LYS A 33 4.30 -9.83 1.53
C LYS A 33 4.39 -8.64 0.61
N VAL A 34 5.46 -8.63 -0.19
CA VAL A 34 5.64 -7.65 -1.25
C VAL A 34 6.03 -8.40 -2.51
N TYR A 35 5.15 -8.34 -3.49
CA TYR A 35 5.45 -8.83 -4.83
C TYR A 35 5.76 -7.64 -5.72
N THR A 36 6.04 -7.91 -6.98
CA THR A 36 6.32 -6.85 -7.93
C THR A 36 5.19 -5.82 -7.98
N ASN A 37 3.96 -6.28 -7.83
CA ASN A 37 2.79 -5.41 -7.97
C ASN A 37 1.73 -5.60 -6.88
N ILE A 38 2.08 -6.28 -5.78
CA ILE A 38 1.12 -6.52 -4.69
C ILE A 38 1.83 -6.34 -3.36
N VAL A 39 1.21 -5.57 -2.47
CA VAL A 39 1.71 -5.36 -1.11
C VAL A 39 0.60 -5.76 -0.13
N ILE A 40 0.91 -6.67 0.78
CA ILE A 40 -0.02 -7.14 1.80
C ILE A 40 0.54 -6.76 3.16
N PHE A 41 -0.27 -6.09 3.98
CA PHE A 41 0.17 -5.67 5.30
C PHE A 41 -0.90 -5.93 6.34
N GLU A 42 -0.47 -6.04 7.58
CA GLU A 42 -1.32 -6.34 8.72
C GLU A 42 -1.43 -5.12 9.63
N LEU A 43 -2.63 -4.84 10.10
CA LEU A 43 -2.87 -3.73 11.02
C LEU A 43 -2.70 -4.18 12.46
N LEU A 44 -2.49 -3.20 13.35
CA LEU A 44 -2.50 -3.47 14.79
C LEU A 44 -3.86 -4.02 15.21
N PRO A 45 -3.90 -4.83 16.28
CA PRO A 45 -5.17 -5.45 16.70
C PRO A 45 -6.28 -4.47 17.02
N GLN A 46 -5.94 -3.27 17.49
CA GLN A 46 -6.94 -2.26 17.84
C GLN A 46 -7.45 -1.47 16.64
N VAL A 47 -6.88 -1.69 15.46
CA VAL A 47 -7.28 -0.98 14.24
C VAL A 47 -8.10 -1.93 13.38
N THR A 48 -9.34 -1.53 13.07
CA THR A 48 -10.19 -2.37 12.23
C THR A 48 -9.86 -2.12 10.76
N VAL A 49 -9.99 -3.17 9.95
CA VAL A 49 -9.79 -3.06 8.51
C VAL A 49 -10.81 -2.09 7.92
N ALA A 50 -12.05 -2.17 8.36
CA ALA A 50 -13.11 -1.30 7.84
C ALA A 50 -12.77 0.17 8.05
N TRP A 51 -12.30 0.51 9.24
CA TRP A 51 -11.92 1.89 9.53
C TRP A 51 -10.77 2.35 8.65
N PHE A 52 -9.73 1.52 8.54
CA PHE A 52 -8.54 1.88 7.76
C PHE A 52 -8.90 2.02 6.27
N LEU A 53 -9.70 1.09 5.74
CA LEU A 53 -10.13 1.18 4.33
C LEU A 53 -10.97 2.43 4.09
N ASN A 54 -11.80 2.81 5.06
CA ASN A 54 -12.59 4.03 4.95
C ASN A 54 -11.69 5.27 4.92
N GLN A 55 -10.66 5.30 5.77
CA GLN A 55 -9.69 6.39 5.76
C GLN A 55 -8.98 6.49 4.41
N LEU A 56 -8.55 5.34 3.88
CA LEU A 56 -7.92 5.32 2.55
C LEU A 56 -8.88 5.86 1.48
N ALA A 57 -10.14 5.44 1.53
CA ALA A 57 -11.13 5.86 0.55
C ALA A 57 -11.37 7.37 0.61
N GLN A 58 -11.33 7.97 1.79
CA GLN A 58 -11.49 9.41 1.94
C GLN A 58 -10.38 10.17 1.22
N HIS A 59 -9.23 9.56 1.06
CA HIS A 59 -8.11 10.14 0.34
C HIS A 59 -8.02 9.63 -1.10
N GLY A 60 -9.04 8.91 -1.57
CA GLY A 60 -9.08 8.42 -2.93
C GLY A 60 -8.18 7.23 -3.19
N VAL A 61 -7.80 6.50 -2.13
CA VAL A 61 -6.92 5.34 -2.24
C VAL A 61 -7.73 4.08 -2.02
N LYS A 62 -7.51 3.09 -2.87
CA LYS A 62 -8.23 1.82 -2.79
C LYS A 62 -7.34 0.74 -2.23
N GLY A 63 -7.86 0.05 -1.22
CA GLY A 63 -7.27 -1.18 -0.71
C GLY A 63 -8.35 -2.23 -0.65
N ILE A 64 -7.96 -3.48 -0.50
CA ILE A 64 -8.88 -4.61 -0.43
C ILE A 64 -8.56 -5.40 0.82
N GLN A 65 -9.59 -5.76 1.57
CA GLN A 65 -9.40 -6.61 2.74
C GLN A 65 -8.91 -7.98 2.29
N PHE A 66 -7.82 -8.45 2.89
CA PHE A 66 -7.23 -9.74 2.55
C PHE A 66 -7.50 -10.78 3.62
N GLY A 67 -7.48 -10.38 4.88
CA GLY A 67 -7.76 -11.28 6.00
C GLY A 67 -8.39 -10.49 7.13
N PRO A 68 -8.53 -11.09 8.33
CA PRO A 68 -9.22 -10.41 9.43
C PRO A 68 -8.61 -9.06 9.79
N ASN A 69 -7.28 -8.94 9.68
CA ASN A 69 -6.56 -7.73 10.02
C ASN A 69 -5.67 -7.26 8.90
N GLN A 70 -5.89 -7.72 7.67
CA GLN A 70 -4.95 -7.55 6.59
C GLN A 70 -5.56 -6.80 5.43
N ILE A 71 -4.74 -5.99 4.77
CA ILE A 71 -5.14 -5.20 3.60
C ILE A 71 -4.15 -5.47 2.48
N ARG A 72 -4.65 -5.50 1.25
CA ARG A 72 -3.86 -5.69 0.06
C ARG A 72 -3.94 -4.46 -0.84
N PHE A 73 -2.79 -3.93 -1.21
CA PHE A 73 -2.67 -2.92 -2.26
C PHE A 73 -2.18 -3.59 -3.54
N VAL A 74 -2.73 -3.18 -4.67
CA VAL A 74 -2.28 -3.65 -5.97
C VAL A 74 -1.67 -2.48 -6.73
N THR A 75 -0.40 -2.63 -7.13
CA THR A 75 0.37 -1.57 -7.77
C THR A 75 0.80 -2.03 -9.17
N HIS A 76 -0.16 -2.16 -10.08
CA HIS A 76 0.17 -2.58 -11.43
C HIS A 76 -0.01 -1.40 -12.42
N LEU A 77 -0.32 -1.71 -13.67
CA LEU A 77 -0.24 -0.75 -14.78
C LEU A 77 -0.89 0.60 -14.50
N ASP A 78 -1.97 0.61 -13.75
CA ASP A 78 -2.69 1.85 -13.45
C ASP A 78 -2.10 2.62 -12.27
N PHE A 79 -1.08 2.09 -11.62
CA PHE A 79 -0.50 2.71 -10.44
C PHE A 79 0.74 3.51 -10.86
N THR A 80 0.55 4.81 -11.05
CA THR A 80 1.61 5.72 -11.49
C THR A 80 2.38 6.28 -10.31
N ASP A 81 3.46 7.00 -10.61
CA ASP A 81 4.22 7.69 -9.56
C ASP A 81 3.37 8.74 -8.86
N ASP A 82 2.47 9.40 -9.57
CA ASP A 82 1.55 10.35 -8.95
C ASP A 82 0.64 9.65 -7.96
N MET A 83 0.13 8.49 -8.31
CA MET A 83 -0.71 7.70 -7.41
C MET A 83 0.09 7.20 -6.21
N LEU A 84 1.34 6.83 -6.41
CA LEU A 84 2.22 6.44 -5.31
C LEU A 84 2.38 7.60 -4.33
N GLN A 85 2.72 8.79 -4.83
CA GLN A 85 2.88 9.95 -3.96
C GLN A 85 1.60 10.29 -3.24
N HIS A 86 0.47 10.19 -3.93
CA HIS A 86 -0.82 10.42 -3.32
C HIS A 86 -1.09 9.41 -2.19
N THR A 87 -0.77 8.15 -2.43
CA THR A 87 -0.95 7.09 -1.42
C THR A 87 -0.04 7.32 -0.23
N LEU A 88 1.22 7.66 -0.46
CA LEU A 88 2.16 7.93 0.62
C LEU A 88 1.69 9.11 1.46
N THR A 89 1.20 10.16 0.81
CA THR A 89 0.65 11.32 1.51
C THR A 89 -0.58 10.93 2.33
N ALA A 90 -1.48 10.14 1.74
CA ALA A 90 -2.66 9.68 2.46
C ALA A 90 -2.28 8.91 3.72
N LEU A 91 -1.28 8.04 3.63
CA LEU A 91 -0.83 7.26 4.78
C LEU A 91 -0.34 8.15 5.91
N THR A 92 0.30 9.29 5.59
CA THR A 92 0.75 10.20 6.65
C THR A 92 -0.41 10.88 7.37
N HIS A 93 -1.58 10.97 6.74
CA HIS A 93 -2.76 11.58 7.34
C HIS A 93 -3.66 10.57 8.04
N ILE A 94 -3.39 9.28 7.90
CA ILE A 94 -4.20 8.25 8.54
C ILE A 94 -3.58 7.92 9.90
N THR A 95 -4.09 8.57 10.93
CA THR A 95 -3.65 8.36 12.30
C THR A 95 -4.85 8.32 13.22
N ARG A 96 -4.65 7.76 14.40
CA ARG A 96 -5.71 7.70 15.41
C ARG A 96 -5.37 8.53 16.62
#